data_3ed12b25a7e9782be6d5ccad6964f1a6
#
_entry.id   3ed12b25a7e9782be6d5ccad6964f1a6
#
_cell.length_a   1.000
_cell.length_b   1.000
_cell.length_c   1.000
_cell.angle_alpha   90.00
_cell.angle_beta   90.00
_cell.angle_gamma   90.00
#
_symmetry.space_group_name_H-M   'P 1'
#
loop_
_entity.id
_entity.type
_entity.pdbx_description
1 polymer ?
#
loop_
_entity_poly.entity_id
_entity_poly.type
_entity_poly.pdbx_seq_one_letter_code
_entity_poly.pdbx_strand_id
1 'polypeptide(L)'
;MLSMGWANNWSALAAQRAILGLFESALFPGAAYLISCWYPRKDIGVRTSIFYISAAVAGSFAKPLGYCFSLLDGKQGLTGWRWLFIFYGALTIVIAIIGYIFIIDFPDKAAYLDEEEKRIVALRIQRDRADAKPDPLTAAKVGRYMLLWQPWLFALMFMSTTTATYSLAYFLPTILTQMGFNNIESMMLGTPAYFWAIIPAVVCGKIADKYRGTRAFMVMINAACILIGTCMYAKLPIAQKNARFAGIFFAVGGGNSNVPLIISWQATAIRSQSKRGYVSALSVAFGGIGGILGSALFFNKEAKKGYPTGINVTLGLNAFTFACAGCLYLYMRMMNRKADKGEVVIEDNEDFRYQP
;
A
#
# COMPACT_ATOMS: atom_id res chain seq x y z
N MET A 1 -3.81 12.19 17.58
CA MET A 1 -3.84 13.19 16.49
C MET A 1 -4.43 14.51 16.97
N LEU A 2 -5.59 14.55 17.59
CA LEU A 2 -6.23 15.78 18.12
C LEU A 2 -5.28 16.60 19.00
N SER A 3 -4.57 15.98 19.93
CA SER A 3 -3.62 16.62 20.85
C SER A 3 -2.43 17.32 20.17
N MET A 4 -2.11 16.94 18.93
CA MET A 4 -1.04 17.58 18.15
C MET A 4 -1.34 19.04 17.82
N GLY A 5 -2.64 19.42 17.75
CA GLY A 5 -3.05 20.82 17.55
C GLY A 5 -2.61 21.78 18.64
N TRP A 6 -2.33 21.26 19.84
CA TRP A 6 -1.85 22.04 21.00
C TRP A 6 -0.36 21.82 21.31
N ALA A 7 0.38 21.12 20.43
CA ALA A 7 1.80 20.94 20.62
C ALA A 7 2.56 22.29 20.49
N ASN A 8 3.37 22.62 21.50
CA ASN A 8 4.16 23.84 21.53
C ASN A 8 5.61 23.62 21.08
N ASN A 9 6.10 22.38 21.13
CA ASN A 9 7.46 22.02 20.80
C ASN A 9 7.49 20.92 19.74
N TRP A 10 8.51 20.94 18.88
CA TRP A 10 8.67 19.89 17.88
C TRP A 10 8.89 18.50 18.50
N SER A 11 9.55 18.43 19.68
CA SER A 11 9.78 17.17 20.40
C SER A 11 8.46 16.53 20.87
N ALA A 12 7.51 17.34 21.38
CA ALA A 12 6.18 16.90 21.76
C ALA A 12 5.40 16.38 20.52
N LEU A 13 5.50 17.09 19.40
CA LEU A 13 4.87 16.68 18.14
C LEU A 13 5.47 15.35 17.63
N ALA A 14 6.79 15.19 17.70
CA ALA A 14 7.48 13.97 17.30
C ALA A 14 7.08 12.78 18.18
N ALA A 15 7.02 12.96 19.52
CA ALA A 15 6.58 11.92 20.45
C ALA A 15 5.12 11.49 20.18
N GLN A 16 4.22 12.45 19.99
CA GLN A 16 2.82 12.16 19.65
C GLN A 16 2.68 11.45 18.29
N ARG A 17 3.52 11.79 17.30
CA ARG A 17 3.60 11.07 16.01
C ARG A 17 4.11 9.64 16.16
N ALA A 18 5.09 9.41 17.01
CA ALA A 18 5.58 8.06 17.29
C ALA A 18 4.49 7.18 17.95
N ILE A 19 3.78 7.73 18.94
CA ILE A 19 2.66 7.05 19.59
C ILE A 19 1.53 6.78 18.59
N LEU A 20 1.17 7.76 17.75
CA LEU A 20 0.17 7.58 16.70
C LEU A 20 0.56 6.45 15.76
N GLY A 21 1.80 6.45 15.26
CA GLY A 21 2.29 5.41 14.36
C GLY A 21 2.26 4.01 14.99
N LEU A 22 2.54 3.90 16.29
CA LEU A 22 2.45 2.63 17.01
C LEU A 22 1.03 2.06 16.97
N PHE A 23 0.01 2.87 17.29
CA PHE A 23 -1.40 2.44 17.25
C PHE A 23 -1.93 2.23 15.83
N GLU A 24 -1.49 3.04 14.87
CA GLU A 24 -1.92 2.97 13.48
C GLU A 24 -1.32 1.76 12.74
N SER A 25 -0.15 1.28 13.17
CA SER A 25 0.62 0.23 12.47
C SER A 25 -0.15 -1.09 12.28
N ALA A 26 -1.09 -1.41 13.18
CA ALA A 26 -1.88 -2.64 13.14
C ALA A 26 -3.04 -2.59 12.14
N LEU A 27 -3.50 -1.40 11.73
CA LEU A 27 -4.73 -1.24 10.95
C LEU A 27 -4.63 -1.89 9.56
N PHE A 28 -3.61 -1.54 8.79
CA PHE A 28 -3.46 -2.02 7.42
C PHE A 28 -3.19 -3.54 7.35
N PRO A 29 -2.20 -4.10 8.08
CA PRO A 29 -1.96 -5.54 8.07
C PRO A 29 -3.12 -6.32 8.68
N GLY A 30 -3.77 -5.80 9.72
CA GLY A 30 -4.96 -6.39 10.34
C GLY A 30 -6.13 -6.47 9.37
N ALA A 31 -6.44 -5.38 8.66
CA ALA A 31 -7.50 -5.37 7.66
C ALA A 31 -7.20 -6.30 6.47
N ALA A 32 -5.96 -6.31 5.96
CA ALA A 32 -5.55 -7.23 4.90
C ALA A 32 -5.66 -8.70 5.34
N TYR A 33 -5.31 -8.99 6.58
CA TYR A 33 -5.46 -10.31 7.18
C TYR A 33 -6.94 -10.68 7.33
N LEU A 34 -7.78 -9.80 7.87
CA LEU A 34 -9.23 -10.02 8.02
C LEU A 34 -9.89 -10.30 6.65
N ILE A 35 -9.60 -9.50 5.62
CA ILE A 35 -10.08 -9.75 4.26
C ILE A 35 -9.66 -11.15 3.79
N SER A 36 -8.44 -11.57 4.08
CA SER A 36 -7.96 -12.90 3.70
C SER A 36 -8.63 -14.05 4.44
N CYS A 37 -9.20 -13.81 5.62
CA CYS A 37 -9.96 -14.81 6.39
C CYS A 37 -11.41 -14.96 5.92
N TRP A 38 -12.01 -13.90 5.37
CA TRP A 38 -13.39 -13.92 4.89
C TRP A 38 -13.53 -14.38 3.44
N TYR A 39 -12.50 -14.13 2.60
CA TYR A 39 -12.64 -14.28 1.14
C TYR A 39 -11.64 -15.29 0.55
N PRO A 40 -12.10 -16.12 -0.41
CA PRO A 40 -11.21 -17.00 -1.15
C PRO A 40 -10.24 -16.20 -2.04
N ARG A 41 -9.15 -16.85 -2.48
CA ARG A 41 -8.08 -16.21 -3.25
C ARG A 41 -8.52 -15.45 -4.50
N LYS A 42 -9.60 -15.92 -5.13
CA LYS A 42 -10.17 -15.29 -6.35
C LYS A 42 -10.84 -13.94 -6.12
N ASP A 43 -11.17 -13.62 -4.87
CA ASP A 43 -11.97 -12.45 -4.51
C ASP A 43 -11.20 -11.42 -3.66
N ILE A 44 -9.92 -11.66 -3.34
CA ILE A 44 -9.10 -10.81 -2.45
C ILE A 44 -8.66 -9.53 -3.15
N GLY A 45 -8.27 -9.61 -4.44
CA GLY A 45 -7.63 -8.49 -5.13
C GLY A 45 -8.51 -7.26 -5.22
N VAL A 46 -9.76 -7.42 -5.64
CA VAL A 46 -10.72 -6.29 -5.71
C VAL A 46 -10.98 -5.70 -4.33
N ARG A 47 -11.16 -6.52 -3.31
CA ARG A 47 -11.48 -6.05 -1.95
C ARG A 47 -10.30 -5.30 -1.31
N THR A 48 -9.11 -5.84 -1.44
CA THR A 48 -7.89 -5.16 -0.99
C THR A 48 -7.68 -3.85 -1.76
N SER A 49 -7.98 -3.83 -3.06
CA SER A 49 -7.90 -2.61 -3.86
C SER A 49 -8.94 -1.57 -3.40
N ILE A 50 -10.18 -1.94 -3.14
CA ILE A 50 -11.23 -1.03 -2.63
C ILE A 50 -10.83 -0.47 -1.27
N PHE A 51 -10.32 -1.32 -0.36
CA PHE A 51 -9.82 -0.89 0.94
C PHE A 51 -8.69 0.14 0.79
N TYR A 52 -7.71 -0.12 -0.09
CA TYR A 52 -6.60 0.81 -0.31
C TYR A 52 -7.03 2.10 -1.03
N ILE A 53 -7.99 2.02 -1.95
CA ILE A 53 -8.52 3.19 -2.67
C ILE A 53 -9.15 4.19 -1.71
N SER A 54 -9.83 3.73 -0.64
CA SER A 54 -10.40 4.65 0.35
C SER A 54 -9.32 5.55 0.97
N ALA A 55 -8.12 5.03 1.22
CA ALA A 55 -6.97 5.80 1.68
C ALA A 55 -6.46 6.78 0.60
N ALA A 56 -6.41 6.36 -0.67
CA ALA A 56 -6.00 7.22 -1.78
C ALA A 56 -6.98 8.37 -2.01
N VAL A 57 -8.28 8.11 -1.90
CA VAL A 57 -9.34 9.13 -1.96
C VAL A 57 -9.18 10.12 -0.80
N ALA A 58 -9.04 9.66 0.44
CA ALA A 58 -8.81 10.53 1.59
C ALA A 58 -7.53 11.37 1.41
N GLY A 59 -6.45 10.77 0.92
CA GLY A 59 -5.19 11.44 0.60
C GLY A 59 -5.31 12.51 -0.49
N SER A 60 -6.22 12.33 -1.45
CA SER A 60 -6.46 13.32 -2.51
C SER A 60 -7.05 14.64 -1.98
N PHE A 61 -7.87 14.56 -0.92
CA PHE A 61 -8.44 15.73 -0.27
C PHE A 61 -7.48 16.40 0.72
N ALA A 62 -6.41 15.75 1.14
CA ALA A 62 -5.51 16.28 2.16
C ALA A 62 -4.87 17.62 1.78
N LYS A 63 -4.51 17.81 0.51
CA LYS A 63 -3.87 19.04 0.02
C LYS A 63 -4.85 20.20 -0.12
N PRO A 64 -6.02 20.06 -0.78
CA PRO A 64 -7.07 21.07 -0.79
C PRO A 64 -7.51 21.51 0.62
N LEU A 65 -7.71 20.54 1.53
CA LEU A 65 -8.04 20.84 2.92
C LEU A 65 -6.91 21.57 3.63
N GLY A 66 -5.65 21.19 3.40
CA GLY A 66 -4.49 21.89 3.92
C GLY A 66 -4.48 23.37 3.51
N TYR A 67 -4.81 23.68 2.26
CA TYR A 67 -4.98 25.04 1.79
C TYR A 67 -6.14 25.75 2.50
N CYS A 68 -7.32 25.15 2.59
CA CYS A 68 -8.47 25.74 3.30
C CYS A 68 -8.12 26.07 4.76
N PHE A 69 -7.40 25.20 5.46
CA PHE A 69 -6.96 25.46 6.84
C PHE A 69 -5.87 26.51 6.92
N SER A 70 -5.05 26.70 5.89
CA SER A 70 -4.08 27.82 5.87
C SER A 70 -4.76 29.19 5.84
N LEU A 71 -5.99 29.27 5.29
CA LEU A 71 -6.80 30.51 5.32
C LEU A 71 -7.35 30.84 6.72
N LEU A 72 -7.32 29.89 7.65
CA LEU A 72 -7.73 30.09 9.04
C LEU A 72 -6.56 30.52 9.94
N ASP A 73 -5.38 30.77 9.36
CA ASP A 73 -4.20 31.20 10.11
C ASP A 73 -4.47 32.47 10.93
N GLY A 74 -4.08 32.46 12.22
CA GLY A 74 -4.33 33.54 13.14
C GLY A 74 -5.72 33.62 13.77
N LYS A 75 -6.72 32.84 13.31
CA LYS A 75 -8.04 32.78 13.94
C LYS A 75 -7.95 32.09 15.30
N GLN A 76 -8.55 32.69 16.31
CA GLN A 76 -8.52 32.21 17.72
C GLN A 76 -7.10 32.05 18.26
N GLY A 77 -6.10 32.76 17.73
CA GLY A 77 -4.71 32.67 18.16
C GLY A 77 -3.99 31.36 17.73
N LEU A 78 -4.62 30.54 16.86
CA LEU A 78 -4.04 29.30 16.36
C LEU A 78 -3.50 29.48 14.94
N THR A 79 -2.37 28.83 14.68
CA THR A 79 -1.81 28.73 13.32
C THR A 79 -2.59 27.75 12.45
N GLY A 80 -2.63 27.95 11.14
CA GLY A 80 -3.41 27.13 10.20
C GLY A 80 -3.13 25.63 10.28
N TRP A 81 -1.87 25.21 10.51
CA TRP A 81 -1.52 23.79 10.67
C TRP A 81 -2.11 23.15 11.95
N ARG A 82 -2.34 23.93 13.01
CA ARG A 82 -2.99 23.43 14.24
C ARG A 82 -4.45 23.08 13.98
N TRP A 83 -5.18 23.93 13.24
CA TRP A 83 -6.55 23.67 12.82
C TRP A 83 -6.68 22.37 12.04
N LEU A 84 -5.72 22.08 11.17
CA LEU A 84 -5.68 20.82 10.41
C LEU A 84 -5.60 19.60 11.33
N PHE A 85 -4.72 19.61 12.34
CA PHE A 85 -4.61 18.49 13.30
C PHE A 85 -5.86 18.34 14.18
N ILE A 86 -6.47 19.44 14.60
CA ILE A 86 -7.71 19.42 15.39
C ILE A 86 -8.83 18.79 14.56
N PHE A 87 -9.01 19.25 13.32
CA PHE A 87 -10.05 18.72 12.43
C PHE A 87 -9.86 17.23 12.13
N TYR A 88 -8.67 16.84 11.67
CA TYR A 88 -8.41 15.43 11.39
C TYR A 88 -8.48 14.55 12.65
N GLY A 89 -8.07 15.07 13.79
CA GLY A 89 -8.19 14.38 15.07
C GLY A 89 -9.65 14.12 15.46
N ALA A 90 -10.51 15.14 15.35
CA ALA A 90 -11.94 15.01 15.61
C ALA A 90 -12.61 14.03 14.61
N LEU A 91 -12.31 14.17 13.33
CA LEU A 91 -12.83 13.28 12.28
C LEU A 91 -12.41 11.82 12.53
N THR A 92 -11.15 11.59 12.94
CA THR A 92 -10.66 10.25 13.27
C THR A 92 -11.44 9.62 14.43
N ILE A 93 -11.79 10.39 15.48
CA ILE A 93 -12.61 9.90 16.60
C ILE A 93 -14.00 9.48 16.09
N VAL A 94 -14.65 10.32 15.29
CA VAL A 94 -15.97 10.01 14.72
C VAL A 94 -15.92 8.73 13.88
N ILE A 95 -14.93 8.63 12.98
CA ILE A 95 -14.75 7.43 12.14
C ILE A 95 -14.43 6.19 12.99
N ALA A 96 -13.65 6.34 14.08
CA ALA A 96 -13.33 5.23 14.97
C ALA A 96 -14.58 4.71 15.68
N ILE A 97 -15.49 5.58 16.15
CA ILE A 97 -16.76 5.20 16.76
C ILE A 97 -17.64 4.46 15.74
N ILE A 98 -17.76 4.99 14.53
CA ILE A 98 -18.49 4.34 13.43
C ILE A 98 -17.86 2.96 13.13
N GLY A 99 -16.54 2.92 12.99
CA GLY A 99 -15.81 1.68 12.73
C GLY A 99 -16.03 0.63 13.83
N TYR A 100 -16.01 1.03 15.08
CA TYR A 100 -16.25 0.12 16.21
C TYR A 100 -17.63 -0.56 16.14
N ILE A 101 -18.64 0.14 15.62
CA ILE A 101 -20.01 -0.38 15.47
C ILE A 101 -20.13 -1.29 14.24
N PHE A 102 -19.45 -0.96 13.12
CA PHE A 102 -19.65 -1.62 11.83
C PHE A 102 -18.57 -2.62 11.43
N ILE A 103 -17.38 -2.62 12.07
CA ILE A 103 -16.34 -3.58 11.74
C ILE A 103 -16.78 -4.97 12.21
N ILE A 104 -16.78 -5.88 11.25
CA ILE A 104 -17.15 -7.27 11.40
C ILE A 104 -15.97 -8.04 12.03
N ASP A 105 -16.24 -8.90 13.01
CA ASP A 105 -15.24 -9.78 13.61
C ASP A 105 -14.84 -10.94 12.67
N PHE A 106 -13.93 -11.78 13.10
CA PHE A 106 -13.53 -12.98 12.35
C PHE A 106 -14.71 -13.92 12.13
N PRO A 107 -14.70 -14.73 11.04
CA PRO A 107 -15.82 -15.60 10.68
C PRO A 107 -16.29 -16.52 11.80
N ASP A 108 -15.37 -17.02 12.62
CA ASP A 108 -15.66 -17.90 13.78
C ASP A 108 -16.36 -17.18 14.95
N LYS A 109 -16.17 -15.86 15.05
CA LYS A 109 -16.71 -15.02 16.13
C LYS A 109 -17.84 -14.10 15.69
N ALA A 110 -18.21 -14.11 14.40
CA ALA A 110 -19.22 -13.22 13.86
C ALA A 110 -20.59 -13.50 14.49
N ALA A 111 -21.08 -12.54 15.28
CA ALA A 111 -22.32 -12.68 16.04
C ALA A 111 -23.60 -12.62 15.18
N TYR A 112 -23.51 -12.10 13.94
CA TYR A 112 -24.62 -11.95 13.01
C TYR A 112 -24.83 -13.16 12.09
N LEU A 113 -23.91 -14.17 12.14
CA LEU A 113 -23.99 -15.40 11.36
C LEU A 113 -24.52 -16.54 12.23
N ASP A 114 -25.44 -17.32 11.67
CA ASP A 114 -25.85 -18.60 12.21
C ASP A 114 -24.72 -19.64 12.12
N GLU A 115 -24.78 -20.68 12.95
CA GLU A 115 -23.75 -21.72 12.96
C GLU A 115 -23.61 -22.46 11.61
N GLU A 116 -24.70 -22.55 10.83
CA GLU A 116 -24.66 -23.13 9.51
C GLU A 116 -23.94 -22.20 8.50
N GLU A 117 -24.19 -20.90 8.58
CA GLU A 117 -23.50 -19.88 7.77
C GLU A 117 -22.01 -19.84 8.09
N LYS A 118 -21.62 -19.86 9.35
CA LYS A 118 -20.23 -19.97 9.78
C LYS A 118 -19.55 -21.22 9.17
N ARG A 119 -20.26 -22.34 9.19
CA ARG A 119 -19.80 -23.59 8.60
C ARG A 119 -19.60 -23.46 7.09
N ILE A 120 -20.52 -22.81 6.38
CA ILE A 120 -20.43 -22.58 4.93
C ILE A 120 -19.19 -21.73 4.61
N VAL A 121 -18.97 -20.63 5.36
CA VAL A 121 -17.79 -19.77 5.20
C VAL A 121 -16.50 -20.57 5.43
N ALA A 122 -16.43 -21.34 6.52
CA ALA A 122 -15.28 -22.17 6.83
C ALA A 122 -15.03 -23.23 5.73
N LEU A 123 -16.08 -23.91 5.23
CA LEU A 123 -15.96 -24.89 4.14
C LEU A 123 -15.48 -24.22 2.83
N ARG A 124 -15.94 -23.02 2.53
CA ARG A 124 -15.51 -22.27 1.34
C ARG A 124 -14.01 -21.94 1.39
N ILE A 125 -13.51 -21.49 2.53
CA ILE A 125 -12.08 -21.22 2.72
C ILE A 125 -11.29 -22.53 2.75
N GLN A 126 -11.79 -23.56 3.41
CA GLN A 126 -11.16 -24.87 3.45
C GLN A 126 -11.01 -25.49 2.05
N ARG A 127 -12.04 -25.35 1.20
CA ARG A 127 -12.00 -25.84 -0.19
C ARG A 127 -11.00 -25.07 -1.07
N ASP A 128 -10.79 -23.78 -0.81
CA ASP A 128 -9.84 -22.94 -1.59
C ASP A 128 -8.39 -23.11 -1.13
N ARG A 129 -8.15 -23.25 0.19
CA ARG A 129 -6.80 -23.20 0.77
C ARG A 129 -6.44 -24.35 1.70
N ALA A 130 -7.44 -25.07 2.21
CA ALA A 130 -7.29 -26.06 3.29
C ALA A 130 -6.68 -25.46 4.58
N ASP A 131 -7.00 -24.19 4.92
CA ASP A 131 -6.46 -23.44 6.05
C ASP A 131 -7.54 -22.79 6.95
N ALA A 132 -8.76 -23.35 6.95
CA ALA A 132 -9.85 -22.85 7.79
C ALA A 132 -9.62 -23.07 9.30
N LYS A 133 -8.68 -23.95 9.68
CA LYS A 133 -8.35 -24.16 11.10
C LYS A 133 -7.46 -23.04 11.62
N PRO A 134 -7.72 -22.53 12.84
CA PRO A 134 -6.85 -21.56 13.50
C PRO A 134 -5.41 -22.07 13.57
N ASP A 135 -4.46 -21.23 13.14
CA ASP A 135 -3.03 -21.54 13.16
C ASP A 135 -2.30 -20.42 13.92
N PRO A 136 -2.16 -20.52 15.27
CA PRO A 136 -1.60 -19.44 16.07
C PRO A 136 -0.12 -19.19 15.70
N LEU A 137 0.24 -17.89 15.64
CA LEU A 137 1.60 -17.45 15.40
C LEU A 137 2.42 -17.58 16.69
N THR A 138 3.40 -18.50 16.69
CA THR A 138 4.33 -18.68 17.82
C THR A 138 5.71 -18.12 17.49
N ALA A 139 6.52 -17.78 18.50
CA ALA A 139 7.88 -17.25 18.29
C ALA A 139 8.76 -18.23 17.48
N ALA A 140 8.60 -19.54 17.71
CA ALA A 140 9.33 -20.56 16.94
C ALA A 140 8.97 -20.53 15.45
N LYS A 141 7.68 -20.34 15.11
CA LYS A 141 7.23 -20.21 13.71
C LYS A 141 7.77 -18.94 13.09
N VAL A 142 7.77 -17.83 13.82
CA VAL A 142 8.37 -16.55 13.34
C VAL A 142 9.84 -16.76 12.99
N GLY A 143 10.64 -17.38 13.88
CA GLY A 143 12.04 -17.70 13.61
C GLY A 143 12.22 -18.54 12.33
N ARG A 144 11.34 -19.54 12.12
CA ARG A 144 11.35 -20.36 10.91
C ARG A 144 10.99 -19.57 9.64
N TYR A 145 10.00 -18.66 9.74
CA TYR A 145 9.57 -17.85 8.59
C TYR A 145 10.60 -16.79 8.21
N MET A 146 11.40 -16.29 9.18
CA MET A 146 12.51 -15.38 8.92
C MET A 146 13.61 -16.00 8.03
N LEU A 147 13.78 -17.31 8.06
CA LEU A 147 14.76 -18.00 7.24
C LEU A 147 14.30 -18.23 5.79
N LEU A 148 13.04 -18.00 5.50
CA LEU A 148 12.50 -18.12 4.15
C LEU A 148 12.77 -16.83 3.35
N TRP A 149 13.27 -16.97 2.12
CA TRP A 149 13.60 -15.82 1.26
C TRP A 149 12.37 -15.15 0.62
N GLN A 150 11.29 -15.88 0.39
CA GLN A 150 10.08 -15.36 -0.28
C GLN A 150 9.41 -14.20 0.50
N PRO A 151 9.19 -14.28 1.83
CA PRO A 151 8.69 -13.17 2.63
C PRO A 151 9.51 -11.88 2.47
N TRP A 152 10.83 -12.00 2.47
CA TRP A 152 11.72 -10.84 2.32
C TRP A 152 11.61 -10.20 0.95
N LEU A 153 11.43 -11.01 -0.09
CA LEU A 153 11.30 -10.46 -1.44
C LEU A 153 9.99 -9.68 -1.60
N PHE A 154 8.87 -10.18 -1.04
CA PHE A 154 7.62 -9.44 -0.99
C PHE A 154 7.76 -8.14 -0.19
N ALA A 155 8.42 -8.18 0.96
CA ALA A 155 8.66 -7.00 1.80
C ALA A 155 9.52 -5.94 1.08
N LEU A 156 10.57 -6.36 0.37
CA LEU A 156 11.43 -5.46 -0.42
C LEU A 156 10.69 -4.86 -1.63
N MET A 157 9.88 -5.62 -2.35
CA MET A 157 9.04 -5.08 -3.42
C MET A 157 8.04 -4.07 -2.88
N PHE A 158 7.43 -4.36 -1.73
CA PHE A 158 6.51 -3.44 -1.08
C PHE A 158 7.20 -2.15 -0.63
N MET A 159 8.38 -2.25 0.02
CA MET A 159 9.23 -1.12 0.37
C MET A 159 9.56 -0.24 -0.84
N SER A 160 9.98 -0.87 -1.93
CA SER A 160 10.36 -0.14 -3.15
C SER A 160 9.19 0.63 -3.75
N THR A 161 8.00 0.00 -3.79
CA THR A 161 6.78 0.63 -4.29
C THR A 161 6.31 1.77 -3.38
N THR A 162 6.33 1.56 -2.05
CA THR A 162 5.94 2.58 -1.08
C THR A 162 6.90 3.75 -1.08
N THR A 163 8.21 3.53 -1.27
CA THR A 163 9.18 4.62 -1.43
C THR A 163 8.78 5.56 -2.58
N ALA A 164 8.43 5.04 -3.74
CA ALA A 164 7.98 5.85 -4.87
C ALA A 164 6.66 6.58 -4.58
N THR A 165 5.70 5.88 -3.98
CA THR A 165 4.37 6.44 -3.65
C THR A 165 4.48 7.58 -2.63
N TYR A 166 5.25 7.39 -1.55
CA TYR A 166 5.46 8.43 -0.53
C TYR A 166 6.30 9.60 -1.07
N SER A 167 7.32 9.33 -1.89
CA SER A 167 8.08 10.39 -2.56
C SER A 167 7.16 11.30 -3.36
N LEU A 168 6.27 10.74 -4.18
CA LEU A 168 5.28 11.53 -4.92
C LEU A 168 4.29 12.24 -3.98
N ALA A 169 3.82 11.57 -2.93
CA ALA A 169 2.89 12.18 -1.98
C ALA A 169 3.45 13.45 -1.32
N TYR A 170 4.73 13.43 -0.93
CA TYR A 170 5.38 14.57 -0.27
C TYR A 170 5.86 15.63 -1.25
N PHE A 171 6.44 15.23 -2.38
CA PHE A 171 7.15 16.15 -3.27
C PHE A 171 6.38 16.55 -4.52
N LEU A 172 5.20 16.00 -4.75
CA LEU A 172 4.39 16.33 -5.93
C LEU A 172 4.12 17.85 -6.10
N PRO A 173 3.76 18.63 -5.06
CA PRO A 173 3.61 20.06 -5.20
C PRO A 173 4.91 20.74 -5.63
N THR A 174 6.04 20.33 -5.07
CA THR A 174 7.37 20.88 -5.43
C THR A 174 7.74 20.54 -6.87
N ILE A 175 7.45 19.32 -7.32
CA ILE A 175 7.68 18.89 -8.72
C ILE A 175 6.82 19.75 -9.67
N LEU A 176 5.54 19.98 -9.34
CA LEU A 176 4.64 20.82 -10.14
C LEU A 176 5.09 22.28 -10.17
N THR A 177 5.55 22.83 -9.06
CA THR A 177 6.11 24.18 -9.02
C THR A 177 7.34 24.31 -9.92
N GLN A 178 8.22 23.31 -9.96
CA GLN A 178 9.36 23.25 -10.87
C GLN A 178 8.95 23.14 -12.35
N MET A 179 7.75 22.65 -12.64
CA MET A 179 7.17 22.68 -14.00
C MET A 179 6.60 24.04 -14.39
N GLY A 180 6.65 25.06 -13.49
CA GLY A 180 6.17 26.41 -13.72
C GLY A 180 4.67 26.58 -13.43
N PHE A 181 4.08 25.77 -12.53
CA PHE A 181 2.78 26.03 -11.96
C PHE A 181 2.92 26.89 -10.71
N ASN A 182 1.94 27.73 -10.41
CA ASN A 182 1.96 28.52 -9.17
C ASN A 182 1.68 27.62 -7.94
N ASN A 183 1.89 28.13 -6.72
CA ASN A 183 1.78 27.34 -5.50
C ASN A 183 0.37 26.75 -5.29
N ILE A 184 -0.69 27.53 -5.61
CA ILE A 184 -2.08 27.10 -5.47
C ILE A 184 -2.40 26.00 -6.50
N GLU A 185 -2.04 26.22 -7.77
CA GLU A 185 -2.19 25.24 -8.83
C GLU A 185 -1.44 23.95 -8.51
N SER A 186 -0.23 24.05 -7.98
CA SER A 186 0.59 22.87 -7.61
C SER A 186 -0.04 22.04 -6.50
N MET A 187 -0.74 22.65 -5.56
CA MET A 187 -1.52 21.92 -4.54
C MET A 187 -2.76 21.26 -5.13
N MET A 188 -3.49 21.96 -6.01
CA MET A 188 -4.75 21.47 -6.57
C MET A 188 -4.55 20.39 -7.67
N LEU A 189 -3.56 20.55 -8.53
CA LEU A 189 -3.28 19.65 -9.65
C LEU A 189 -2.80 18.26 -9.21
N GLY A 190 -2.35 18.09 -7.98
CA GLY A 190 -2.08 16.78 -7.41
C GLY A 190 -3.34 15.93 -7.21
N THR A 191 -4.47 16.54 -6.90
CA THR A 191 -5.74 15.86 -6.61
C THR A 191 -6.24 14.99 -7.77
N PRO A 192 -6.33 15.47 -9.03
CA PRO A 192 -6.75 14.65 -10.18
C PRO A 192 -5.90 13.40 -10.39
N ALA A 193 -4.58 13.48 -10.14
CA ALA A 193 -3.70 12.32 -10.29
C ALA A 193 -4.01 11.19 -9.29
N TYR A 194 -4.39 11.53 -8.06
CA TYR A 194 -4.81 10.53 -7.06
C TYR A 194 -6.19 9.96 -7.37
N PHE A 195 -7.13 10.76 -7.87
CA PHE A 195 -8.42 10.25 -8.35
C PHE A 195 -8.24 9.31 -9.55
N TRP A 196 -7.36 9.67 -10.49
CA TRP A 196 -7.01 8.78 -11.60
C TRP A 196 -6.49 7.42 -11.12
N ALA A 197 -5.71 7.38 -10.04
CA ALA A 197 -5.13 6.14 -9.52
C ALA A 197 -6.20 5.10 -9.09
N ILE A 198 -7.43 5.52 -8.83
CA ILE A 198 -8.55 4.64 -8.51
C ILE A 198 -8.82 3.67 -9.66
N ILE A 199 -8.82 4.18 -10.91
CA ILE A 199 -9.15 3.39 -12.09
C ILE A 199 -8.17 2.22 -12.28
N PRO A 200 -6.84 2.44 -12.42
CA PRO A 200 -5.90 1.33 -12.60
C PRO A 200 -5.86 0.40 -11.39
N ALA A 201 -6.05 0.89 -10.15
CA ALA A 201 -6.06 0.03 -8.97
C ALA A 201 -7.23 -0.99 -9.00
N VAL A 202 -8.46 -0.54 -9.33
CA VAL A 202 -9.63 -1.43 -9.46
C VAL A 202 -9.48 -2.37 -10.65
N VAL A 203 -9.03 -1.85 -11.79
CA VAL A 203 -8.85 -2.64 -13.02
C VAL A 203 -7.82 -3.75 -12.79
N CYS A 204 -6.65 -3.42 -12.23
CA CYS A 204 -5.62 -4.42 -11.90
C CYS A 204 -6.13 -5.45 -10.89
N GLY A 205 -6.87 -5.02 -9.86
CA GLY A 205 -7.50 -5.93 -8.89
C GLY A 205 -8.48 -6.90 -9.55
N LYS A 206 -9.37 -6.40 -10.42
CA LYS A 206 -10.33 -7.24 -11.17
C LYS A 206 -9.65 -8.22 -12.11
N ILE A 207 -8.62 -7.79 -12.85
CA ILE A 207 -7.86 -8.67 -13.75
C ILE A 207 -7.14 -9.75 -12.95
N ALA A 208 -6.50 -9.37 -11.83
CA ALA A 208 -5.80 -10.30 -10.95
C ALA A 208 -6.71 -11.35 -10.31
N ASP A 209 -7.97 -11.01 -10.04
CA ASP A 209 -8.96 -11.95 -9.50
C ASP A 209 -9.58 -12.83 -10.59
N LYS A 210 -9.85 -12.26 -11.78
CA LYS A 210 -10.49 -13.00 -12.88
C LYS A 210 -9.57 -14.01 -13.54
N TYR A 211 -8.30 -13.66 -13.74
CA TYR A 211 -7.34 -14.51 -14.46
C TYR A 211 -6.27 -15.03 -13.51
N ARG A 212 -6.24 -16.35 -13.30
CA ARG A 212 -5.22 -17.01 -12.48
C ARG A 212 -3.83 -16.82 -13.09
N GLY A 213 -2.85 -16.45 -12.27
CA GLY A 213 -1.46 -16.31 -12.72
C GLY A 213 -1.11 -14.96 -13.37
N THR A 214 -1.95 -13.95 -13.23
CA THR A 214 -1.68 -12.61 -13.80
C THR A 214 -1.15 -11.60 -12.79
N ARG A 215 -1.08 -11.96 -11.49
CA ARG A 215 -0.71 -11.00 -10.43
C ARG A 215 0.70 -10.47 -10.58
N ALA A 216 1.68 -11.33 -10.80
CA ALA A 216 3.05 -10.92 -11.07
C ALA A 216 3.15 -10.01 -12.30
N PHE A 217 2.39 -10.34 -13.35
CA PHE A 217 2.38 -9.56 -14.57
C PHE A 217 1.80 -8.16 -14.36
N MET A 218 0.72 -8.04 -13.59
CA MET A 218 0.15 -6.75 -13.20
C MET A 218 1.12 -5.93 -12.33
N VAL A 219 1.85 -6.56 -11.39
CA VAL A 219 2.90 -5.90 -10.61
C VAL A 219 4.00 -5.37 -11.52
N MET A 220 4.43 -6.14 -12.51
CA MET A 220 5.44 -5.69 -13.49
C MET A 220 4.93 -4.52 -14.34
N ILE A 221 3.69 -4.57 -14.84
CA ILE A 221 3.09 -3.46 -15.60
C ILE A 221 3.05 -2.20 -14.76
N ASN A 222 2.58 -2.29 -13.51
CA ASN A 222 2.52 -1.13 -12.62
C ASN A 222 3.92 -0.57 -12.30
N ALA A 223 4.92 -1.43 -12.08
CA ALA A 223 6.31 -1.01 -11.91
C ALA A 223 6.85 -0.31 -13.16
N ALA A 224 6.52 -0.83 -14.35
CA ALA A 224 6.86 -0.17 -15.61
C ALA A 224 6.16 1.19 -15.77
N CYS A 225 4.90 1.31 -15.37
CA CYS A 225 4.18 2.60 -15.35
C CYS A 225 4.86 3.62 -14.42
N ILE A 226 5.35 3.19 -13.24
CA ILE A 226 6.10 4.06 -12.33
C ILE A 226 7.41 4.50 -13.01
N LEU A 227 8.15 3.59 -13.64
CA LEU A 227 9.40 3.88 -14.32
C LEU A 227 9.19 4.88 -15.46
N ILE A 228 8.24 4.61 -16.36
CA ILE A 228 7.90 5.47 -17.49
C ILE A 228 7.45 6.85 -16.98
N GLY A 229 6.51 6.87 -16.03
CA GLY A 229 6.00 8.12 -15.45
C GLY A 229 7.10 8.95 -14.81
N THR A 230 8.00 8.30 -14.03
CA THR A 230 9.14 8.96 -13.40
C THR A 230 10.11 9.52 -14.43
N CYS A 231 10.43 8.77 -15.47
CA CYS A 231 11.25 9.27 -16.59
C CYS A 231 10.59 10.46 -17.30
N MET A 232 9.29 10.41 -17.55
CA MET A 232 8.56 11.48 -18.20
C MET A 232 8.62 12.79 -17.39
N TYR A 233 8.24 12.78 -16.11
CA TYR A 233 8.23 14.02 -15.35
C TYR A 233 9.63 14.54 -15.00
N ALA A 234 10.62 13.64 -14.90
CA ALA A 234 11.97 14.01 -14.47
C ALA A 234 12.92 14.38 -15.62
N LYS A 235 12.84 13.69 -16.75
CA LYS A 235 13.84 13.78 -17.84
C LYS A 235 13.37 14.58 -19.05
N LEU A 236 12.06 14.75 -19.27
CA LEU A 236 11.57 15.53 -20.40
C LEU A 236 11.89 17.03 -20.24
N PRO A 237 12.11 17.76 -21.35
CA PRO A 237 12.32 19.21 -21.33
C PRO A 237 11.16 19.96 -20.67
N ILE A 238 11.44 21.07 -19.99
CA ILE A 238 10.43 21.91 -19.32
C ILE A 238 9.39 22.44 -20.32
N ALA A 239 9.78 22.64 -21.58
CA ALA A 239 8.87 23.04 -22.65
C ALA A 239 7.70 22.05 -22.88
N GLN A 240 7.89 20.76 -22.58
CA GLN A 240 6.86 19.73 -22.71
C GLN A 240 6.06 19.55 -21.42
N LYS A 241 5.52 20.64 -20.90
CA LYS A 241 4.80 20.69 -19.61
C LYS A 241 3.68 19.63 -19.50
N ASN A 242 2.87 19.49 -20.57
CA ASN A 242 1.75 18.54 -20.58
C ASN A 242 2.22 17.08 -20.56
N ALA A 243 3.28 16.72 -21.26
CA ALA A 243 3.84 15.38 -21.24
C ALA A 243 4.43 15.04 -19.88
N ARG A 244 5.13 15.98 -19.24
CA ARG A 244 5.62 15.83 -17.86
C ARG A 244 4.48 15.63 -16.88
N PHE A 245 3.40 16.40 -17.01
CA PHE A 245 2.21 16.27 -16.18
C PHE A 245 1.52 14.92 -16.38
N ALA A 246 1.38 14.44 -17.63
CA ALA A 246 0.88 13.09 -17.89
C ALA A 246 1.74 12.00 -17.23
N GLY A 247 3.07 12.17 -17.17
CA GLY A 247 3.98 11.27 -16.47
C GLY A 247 3.63 11.09 -14.98
N ILE A 248 3.11 12.14 -14.32
CA ILE A 248 2.66 12.07 -12.93
C ILE A 248 1.47 11.09 -12.79
N PHE A 249 0.53 11.11 -13.72
CA PHE A 249 -0.62 10.18 -13.70
C PHE A 249 -0.16 8.72 -13.82
N PHE A 250 0.81 8.43 -14.70
CA PHE A 250 1.39 7.09 -14.81
C PHE A 250 2.09 6.67 -13.51
N ALA A 251 2.90 7.55 -12.93
CA ALA A 251 3.66 7.23 -11.72
C ALA A 251 2.74 7.06 -10.50
N VAL A 252 1.76 7.97 -10.28
CA VAL A 252 0.81 7.91 -9.18
C VAL A 252 -0.14 6.72 -9.37
N GLY A 253 -0.65 6.50 -10.57
CA GLY A 253 -1.52 5.37 -10.91
C GLY A 253 -0.84 4.03 -10.69
N GLY A 254 0.37 3.85 -11.21
CA GLY A 254 1.17 2.63 -11.04
C GLY A 254 1.51 2.35 -9.57
N GLY A 255 1.97 3.37 -8.82
CA GLY A 255 2.33 3.23 -7.41
C GLY A 255 1.14 2.82 -6.54
N ASN A 256 0.03 3.56 -6.63
CA ASN A 256 -1.16 3.29 -5.83
C ASN A 256 -1.86 1.98 -6.21
N SER A 257 -1.73 1.51 -7.46
CA SER A 257 -2.24 0.20 -7.88
C SER A 257 -1.35 -0.95 -7.40
N ASN A 258 -0.04 -0.73 -7.34
CA ASN A 258 0.93 -1.78 -7.03
C ASN A 258 0.91 -2.16 -5.54
N VAL A 259 0.66 -1.20 -4.64
CA VAL A 259 0.60 -1.42 -3.19
C VAL A 259 -0.43 -2.50 -2.82
N PRO A 260 -1.75 -2.38 -3.13
CA PRO A 260 -2.74 -3.40 -2.80
C PRO A 260 -2.50 -4.70 -3.57
N LEU A 261 -1.94 -4.62 -4.77
CA LEU A 261 -1.68 -5.78 -5.60
C LEU A 261 -0.59 -6.68 -5.02
N ILE A 262 0.52 -6.13 -4.51
CA ILE A 262 1.57 -6.89 -3.83
C ILE A 262 1.02 -7.56 -2.58
N ILE A 263 0.21 -6.86 -1.77
CA ILE A 263 -0.43 -7.43 -0.57
C ILE A 263 -1.40 -8.56 -0.93
N SER A 264 -2.20 -8.39 -1.97
CA SER A 264 -3.11 -9.44 -2.43
C SER A 264 -2.37 -10.64 -3.01
N TRP A 265 -1.26 -10.40 -3.73
CA TRP A 265 -0.42 -11.47 -4.28
C TRP A 265 0.22 -12.30 -3.19
N GLN A 266 0.89 -11.66 -2.20
CA GLN A 266 1.47 -12.40 -1.07
C GLN A 266 0.41 -13.19 -0.28
N ALA A 267 -0.79 -12.61 -0.06
CA ALA A 267 -1.89 -13.28 0.64
C ALA A 267 -2.40 -14.52 -0.09
N THR A 268 -2.28 -14.57 -1.42
CA THR A 268 -2.69 -15.73 -2.24
C THR A 268 -1.57 -16.73 -2.50
N ALA A 269 -0.31 -16.28 -2.40
CA ALA A 269 0.86 -17.15 -2.56
C ALA A 269 1.16 -18.00 -1.30
N ILE A 270 0.56 -17.67 -0.16
CA ILE A 270 0.82 -18.33 1.13
C ILE A 270 -0.45 -19.01 1.62
N ARG A 271 -0.32 -20.31 1.96
CA ARG A 271 -1.44 -21.09 2.46
C ARG A 271 -1.68 -20.89 3.95
N SER A 272 -0.64 -21.03 4.78
CA SER A 272 -0.76 -21.02 6.23
C SER A 272 -1.19 -19.64 6.76
N GLN A 273 -2.14 -19.64 7.71
CA GLN A 273 -2.71 -18.44 8.31
C GLN A 273 -1.67 -17.64 9.09
N SER A 274 -0.86 -18.33 9.92
CA SER A 274 0.21 -17.70 10.70
C SER A 274 1.30 -17.10 9.81
N LYS A 275 1.67 -17.77 8.72
CA LYS A 275 2.66 -17.29 7.76
C LYS A 275 2.15 -16.05 7.01
N ARG A 276 0.85 -16.03 6.61
CA ARG A 276 0.24 -14.83 5.98
C ARG A 276 0.26 -13.63 6.90
N GLY A 277 -0.14 -13.81 8.17
CA GLY A 277 -0.09 -12.74 9.17
C GLY A 277 1.32 -12.17 9.34
N TYR A 278 2.32 -13.06 9.47
CA TYR A 278 3.72 -12.68 9.55
C TYR A 278 4.19 -11.90 8.31
N VAL A 279 3.94 -12.42 7.11
CA VAL A 279 4.40 -11.78 5.86
C VAL A 279 3.71 -10.44 5.62
N SER A 280 2.42 -10.32 5.96
CA SER A 280 1.71 -9.04 5.88
C SER A 280 2.31 -8.00 6.83
N ALA A 281 2.59 -8.38 8.08
CA ALA A 281 3.23 -7.51 9.05
C ALA A 281 4.64 -7.08 8.60
N LEU A 282 5.45 -8.03 8.11
CA LEU A 282 6.79 -7.77 7.58
C LEU A 282 6.74 -6.79 6.40
N SER A 283 5.83 -7.01 5.44
CA SER A 283 5.68 -6.12 4.28
C SER A 283 5.30 -4.71 4.69
N VAL A 284 4.37 -4.56 5.63
CA VAL A 284 3.95 -3.23 6.10
C VAL A 284 5.06 -2.54 6.89
N ALA A 285 5.84 -3.28 7.71
CA ALA A 285 7.02 -2.74 8.39
C ALA A 285 8.05 -2.20 7.37
N PHE A 286 8.35 -2.96 6.33
CA PHE A 286 9.20 -2.51 5.23
C PHE A 286 8.58 -1.36 4.43
N GLY A 287 7.27 -1.32 4.31
CA GLY A 287 6.54 -0.16 3.75
C GLY A 287 6.76 1.12 4.54
N GLY A 288 6.82 1.03 5.88
CA GLY A 288 7.19 2.15 6.76
C GLY A 288 8.62 2.63 6.49
N ILE A 289 9.58 1.70 6.35
CA ILE A 289 10.96 2.03 5.94
C ILE A 289 10.95 2.73 4.57
N GLY A 290 10.14 2.25 3.62
CA GLY A 290 9.94 2.87 2.32
C GLY A 290 9.41 4.30 2.42
N GLY A 291 8.49 4.57 3.35
CA GLY A 291 8.00 5.92 3.64
C GLY A 291 9.07 6.85 4.18
N ILE A 292 9.92 6.37 5.09
CA ILE A 292 11.08 7.12 5.61
C ILE A 292 12.05 7.44 4.47
N LEU A 293 12.41 6.45 3.66
CA LEU A 293 13.28 6.65 2.50
C LEU A 293 12.66 7.65 1.52
N GLY A 294 11.36 7.51 1.20
CA GLY A 294 10.64 8.43 0.31
C GLY A 294 10.68 9.88 0.76
N SER A 295 10.61 10.12 2.06
CA SER A 295 10.69 11.49 2.63
C SER A 295 12.13 12.03 2.69
N ALA A 296 13.13 11.16 2.84
CA ALA A 296 14.53 11.54 3.03
C ALA A 296 15.34 11.68 1.74
N LEU A 297 14.89 11.07 0.63
CA LEU A 297 15.65 11.01 -0.63
C LEU A 297 15.70 12.34 -1.42
N PHE A 298 14.81 13.29 -1.12
CA PHE A 298 14.72 14.55 -1.83
C PHE A 298 15.42 15.65 -1.03
N PHE A 299 16.73 15.78 -1.21
CA PHE A 299 17.54 16.76 -0.50
C PHE A 299 17.29 18.19 -0.98
N ASN A 300 17.05 19.13 -0.06
CA ASN A 300 16.88 20.54 -0.38
C ASN A 300 18.07 21.15 -1.15
N LYS A 301 19.28 20.62 -0.94
CA LYS A 301 20.49 21.01 -1.68
C LYS A 301 20.40 20.73 -3.18
N GLU A 302 19.59 19.74 -3.56
CA GLU A 302 19.39 19.32 -4.96
C GLU A 302 18.17 19.99 -5.62
N ALA A 303 17.44 20.86 -4.90
CA ALA A 303 16.22 21.49 -5.41
C ALA A 303 16.43 22.22 -6.74
N LYS A 304 17.55 22.94 -6.88
CA LYS A 304 17.92 23.64 -8.12
C LYS A 304 18.28 22.69 -9.29
N LYS A 305 18.66 21.44 -9.00
CA LYS A 305 19.04 20.42 -10.00
C LYS A 305 17.90 19.44 -10.32
N GLY A 306 16.71 19.63 -9.71
CA GLY A 306 15.54 18.76 -9.94
C GLY A 306 15.61 17.42 -9.22
N TYR A 307 16.28 17.32 -8.09
CA TYR A 307 16.35 16.14 -7.21
C TYR A 307 16.86 14.85 -7.89
N PRO A 308 18.03 14.88 -8.55
CA PRO A 308 18.53 13.73 -9.30
C PRO A 308 18.71 12.48 -8.42
N THR A 309 19.16 12.63 -7.18
CA THR A 309 19.35 11.49 -6.27
C THR A 309 18.01 10.79 -5.95
N GLY A 310 16.99 11.53 -5.55
CA GLY A 310 15.68 10.95 -5.24
C GLY A 310 15.04 10.25 -6.44
N ILE A 311 15.14 10.87 -7.62
CA ILE A 311 14.61 10.31 -8.87
C ILE A 311 15.35 9.02 -9.26
N ASN A 312 16.67 9.01 -9.26
CA ASN A 312 17.46 7.84 -9.67
C ASN A 312 17.27 6.67 -8.69
N VAL A 313 17.21 6.93 -7.37
CA VAL A 313 16.90 5.89 -6.38
C VAL A 313 15.49 5.33 -6.59
N THR A 314 14.50 6.19 -6.83
CA THR A 314 13.11 5.74 -7.13
C THR A 314 13.07 4.88 -8.39
N LEU A 315 13.79 5.24 -9.44
CA LEU A 315 13.90 4.44 -10.66
C LEU A 315 14.58 3.09 -10.37
N GLY A 316 15.70 3.08 -9.66
CA GLY A 316 16.43 1.86 -9.30
C GLY A 316 15.58 0.88 -8.48
N LEU A 317 14.87 1.38 -7.46
CA LEU A 317 13.99 0.58 -6.63
C LEU A 317 12.82 -0.02 -7.41
N ASN A 318 12.21 0.73 -8.35
CA ASN A 318 11.12 0.18 -9.15
C ASN A 318 11.59 -0.76 -10.25
N ALA A 319 12.78 -0.58 -10.82
CA ALA A 319 13.42 -1.57 -11.67
C ALA A 319 13.72 -2.87 -10.89
N PHE A 320 14.17 -2.76 -9.65
CA PHE A 320 14.32 -3.89 -8.74
C PHE A 320 12.98 -4.60 -8.48
N THR A 321 11.89 -3.87 -8.21
CA THR A 321 10.53 -4.46 -8.07
C THR A 321 10.12 -5.23 -9.32
N PHE A 322 10.36 -4.67 -10.51
CA PHE A 322 10.08 -5.34 -11.78
C PHE A 322 10.85 -6.67 -11.92
N ALA A 323 12.16 -6.64 -11.65
CA ALA A 323 13.01 -7.83 -11.71
C ALA A 323 12.58 -8.89 -10.68
N CYS A 324 12.33 -8.48 -9.43
CA CYS A 324 11.89 -9.39 -8.37
C CYS A 324 10.54 -10.05 -8.68
N ALA A 325 9.59 -9.28 -9.23
CA ALA A 325 8.30 -9.84 -9.64
C ALA A 325 8.47 -10.89 -10.75
N GLY A 326 9.35 -10.63 -11.73
CA GLY A 326 9.71 -11.61 -12.76
C GLY A 326 10.37 -12.86 -12.19
N CYS A 327 11.33 -12.72 -11.28
CA CYS A 327 11.97 -13.87 -10.61
C CYS A 327 10.98 -14.72 -9.80
N LEU A 328 10.10 -14.08 -9.03
CA LEU A 328 9.04 -14.78 -8.27
C LEU A 328 8.07 -15.50 -9.20
N TYR A 329 7.66 -14.85 -10.29
CA TYR A 329 6.80 -15.49 -11.31
C TYR A 329 7.42 -16.78 -11.85
N LEU A 330 8.68 -16.70 -12.28
CA LEU A 330 9.40 -17.85 -12.81
C LEU A 330 9.57 -18.96 -11.77
N TYR A 331 9.93 -18.60 -10.55
CA TYR A 331 10.05 -19.53 -9.43
C TYR A 331 8.73 -20.24 -9.15
N MET A 332 7.64 -19.50 -8.98
CA MET A 332 6.32 -20.07 -8.69
C MET A 332 5.83 -20.99 -9.83
N ARG A 333 6.07 -20.60 -11.07
CA ARG A 333 5.74 -21.42 -12.24
C ARG A 333 6.56 -22.70 -12.29
N MET A 334 7.85 -22.61 -11.97
CA MET A 334 8.74 -23.79 -11.91
C MET A 334 8.30 -24.73 -10.79
N MET A 335 7.99 -24.20 -9.60
CA MET A 335 7.52 -25.01 -8.47
C MET A 335 6.18 -25.69 -8.75
N ASN A 336 5.24 -24.98 -9.38
CA ASN A 336 3.98 -25.59 -9.82
C ASN A 336 4.21 -26.75 -10.78
N ARG A 337 5.10 -26.58 -11.78
CA ARG A 337 5.44 -27.66 -12.72
C ARG A 337 6.06 -28.89 -12.03
N LYS A 338 6.90 -28.68 -11.02
CA LYS A 338 7.48 -29.78 -10.22
C LYS A 338 6.41 -30.47 -9.36
N ALA A 339 5.50 -29.69 -8.78
CA ALA A 339 4.37 -30.23 -8.02
C ALA A 339 3.39 -31.03 -8.90
N ASP A 340 3.17 -30.60 -10.15
CA ASP A 340 2.34 -31.34 -11.11
C ASP A 340 2.95 -32.68 -11.54
N LYS A 341 4.29 -32.78 -11.43
CA LYS A 341 5.02 -34.06 -11.66
C LYS A 341 5.15 -34.93 -10.40
N GLY A 342 4.64 -34.45 -9.24
CA GLY A 342 4.78 -35.14 -7.96
C GLY A 342 6.19 -35.06 -7.33
N GLU A 343 7.08 -34.22 -7.85
CA GLU A 343 8.46 -34.09 -7.36
C GLU A 343 8.55 -33.27 -6.05
N VAL A 344 7.59 -32.36 -5.80
CA VAL A 344 7.60 -31.45 -4.65
C VAL A 344 6.19 -31.19 -4.16
N VAL A 345 6.02 -31.16 -2.83
CA VAL A 345 4.78 -30.71 -2.18
C VAL A 345 4.93 -29.23 -1.79
N ILE A 346 4.00 -28.37 -2.25
CA ILE A 346 4.02 -26.94 -2.00
C ILE A 346 3.19 -26.62 -0.75
N GLU A 347 3.76 -25.86 0.19
CA GLU A 347 3.07 -25.40 1.42
C GLU A 347 2.40 -26.54 2.18
N ASP A 348 3.06 -27.70 2.26
CA ASP A 348 2.58 -28.92 2.93
C ASP A 348 1.19 -29.41 2.44
N ASN A 349 0.90 -29.21 1.15
CA ASN A 349 -0.35 -29.67 0.54
C ASN A 349 -0.14 -30.06 -0.93
N GLU A 350 -0.54 -31.26 -1.30
CA GLU A 350 -0.39 -31.82 -2.66
C GLU A 350 -1.23 -31.09 -3.70
N ASP A 351 -2.42 -30.59 -3.32
CA ASP A 351 -3.34 -29.91 -4.21
C ASP A 351 -3.06 -28.41 -4.34
N PHE A 352 -2.22 -27.85 -3.46
CA PHE A 352 -1.94 -26.42 -3.48
C PHE A 352 -1.03 -26.06 -4.64
N ARG A 353 -1.41 -24.99 -5.37
CA ARG A 353 -0.59 -24.40 -6.42
C ARG A 353 -0.48 -22.91 -6.20
N TYR A 354 0.72 -22.37 -6.41
CA TYR A 354 0.92 -20.92 -6.42
C TYR A 354 0.08 -20.26 -7.51
N GLN A 355 -0.37 -19.02 -7.24
CA GLN A 355 -0.98 -18.15 -8.24
C GLN A 355 0.03 -17.04 -8.57
N PRO A 356 0.90 -17.23 -9.57
CA PRO A 356 1.96 -16.31 -9.91
C PRO A 356 1.44 -14.97 -10.49
#